data_6c2e295320c72ef603547b072f6a2e0e
#
_entry.id   6c2e295320c72ef603547b072f6a2e0e
#
_cell.length_a   1.000
_cell.length_b   1.000
_cell.length_c   1.000
_cell.angle_alpha   90.00
_cell.angle_beta   90.00
_cell.angle_gamma   90.00
#
_symmetry.space_group_name_H-M   'P 1'
#
loop_
_entity.id
_entity.type
_entity.pdbx_description
1 polymer ?
#
loop_
_entity_poly.entity_id
_entity_poly.type
_entity_poly.pdbx_seq_one_letter_code
_entity_poly.pdbx_strand_id
1 'polypeptide(L)'
;MKTPDLPEEKPSAPSKRNFNPSGDLFPESLPPVVAALWPTRGTRADEALRAAIIGPVNQADYWIGWRLAAYVQSLEYDGWCFIARDIIKPGCRREITEYTLDRTDPSTAAALASHQSGSIDLSLIALVAMTCLCIVTLFVVPA
;
A
#
# COMPACT_ATOMS: atom_id res chain seq x y z
N MET A 1 13.67 19.02 -57.00
CA MET A 1 12.37 19.21 -56.33
C MET A 1 12.50 18.56 -54.96
N LYS A 2 12.56 19.37 -53.89
CA LYS A 2 12.62 18.90 -52.50
C LYS A 2 11.18 18.73 -52.00
N THR A 3 10.78 17.53 -51.60
CA THR A 3 9.51 17.28 -50.90
C THR A 3 9.59 17.93 -49.51
N PRO A 4 8.59 18.67 -49.06
CA PRO A 4 8.57 19.17 -47.70
C PRO A 4 8.34 18.05 -46.70
N ASP A 5 9.21 17.94 -45.69
CA ASP A 5 9.04 17.10 -44.51
C ASP A 5 7.78 17.53 -43.76
N LEU A 6 6.78 16.65 -43.73
CA LEU A 6 5.64 16.74 -42.84
C LEU A 6 6.11 16.36 -41.41
N PRO A 7 5.80 17.15 -40.41
CA PRO A 7 6.06 16.75 -39.03
C PRO A 7 5.25 15.50 -38.69
N GLU A 8 5.96 14.45 -38.32
CA GLU A 8 5.41 13.18 -37.85
C GLU A 8 4.72 13.45 -36.49
N GLU A 9 3.40 13.53 -36.53
CA GLU A 9 2.56 13.73 -35.36
C GLU A 9 2.65 12.45 -34.52
N LYS A 10 3.46 12.50 -33.44
CA LYS A 10 3.64 11.44 -32.50
C LYS A 10 2.30 11.16 -31.82
N PRO A 11 1.73 9.95 -31.92
CA PRO A 11 0.46 9.64 -31.28
C PRO A 11 0.59 9.85 -29.78
N SER A 12 -0.14 10.82 -29.28
CA SER A 12 -0.27 11.10 -27.86
C SER A 12 -0.81 9.86 -27.16
N ALA A 13 -0.05 9.31 -26.22
CA ALA A 13 -0.49 8.17 -25.42
C ALA A 13 -1.85 8.50 -24.77
N PRO A 14 -2.81 7.55 -24.76
CA PRO A 14 -4.11 7.81 -24.15
C PRO A 14 -3.91 8.18 -22.68
N SER A 15 -4.26 9.41 -22.36
CA SER A 15 -4.33 9.89 -20.99
C SER A 15 -5.16 8.89 -20.19
N LYS A 16 -4.58 8.32 -19.13
CA LYS A 16 -5.31 7.49 -18.16
C LYS A 16 -6.46 8.34 -17.65
N ARG A 17 -7.67 8.06 -18.13
CA ARG A 17 -8.86 8.68 -17.56
C ARG A 17 -8.95 8.18 -16.14
N ASN A 18 -8.71 9.05 -15.18
CA ASN A 18 -9.10 8.81 -13.80
C ASN A 18 -10.61 8.62 -13.82
N PHE A 19 -11.03 7.35 -13.80
CA PHE A 19 -12.41 7.00 -13.59
C PHE A 19 -12.71 7.32 -12.12
N ASN A 20 -13.28 8.50 -11.91
CA ASN A 20 -13.75 8.90 -10.60
C ASN A 20 -15.17 8.34 -10.44
N PRO A 21 -15.38 7.28 -9.62
CA PRO A 21 -16.68 6.64 -9.50
C PRO A 21 -17.72 7.48 -8.73
N SER A 22 -17.37 8.71 -8.32
CA SER A 22 -18.26 9.59 -7.54
C SER A 22 -19.40 10.23 -8.35
N GLY A 23 -19.67 9.74 -9.55
CA GLY A 23 -20.79 10.17 -10.38
C GLY A 23 -21.89 9.12 -10.53
N ASP A 24 -21.98 8.15 -9.64
CA ASP A 24 -22.99 7.11 -9.72
C ASP A 24 -24.39 7.70 -9.42
N LEU A 25 -25.28 7.57 -10.41
CA LEU A 25 -26.68 8.04 -10.34
C LEU A 25 -27.51 7.26 -9.29
N PHE A 26 -26.92 6.18 -8.73
CA PHE A 26 -27.59 5.31 -7.75
C PHE A 26 -26.67 5.02 -6.56
N PRO A 27 -26.58 5.95 -5.57
CA PRO A 27 -25.69 5.78 -4.43
C PRO A 27 -26.03 4.57 -3.54
N GLU A 28 -27.21 4.00 -3.68
CA GLU A 28 -27.64 2.80 -2.93
C GLU A 28 -27.16 1.49 -3.58
N SER A 29 -26.61 1.54 -4.79
CA SER A 29 -26.13 0.37 -5.54
C SER A 29 -24.61 0.24 -5.58
N LEU A 30 -23.88 0.97 -4.74
CA LEU A 30 -22.43 0.80 -4.66
C LEU A 30 -22.10 -0.64 -4.26
N PRO A 31 -21.31 -1.36 -5.06
CA PRO A 31 -20.88 -2.71 -4.69
C PRO A 31 -20.18 -2.66 -3.33
N PRO A 32 -20.33 -3.70 -2.51
CA PRO A 32 -19.66 -3.74 -1.21
C PRO A 32 -18.15 -3.53 -1.42
N VAL A 33 -17.57 -2.69 -0.56
CA VAL A 33 -16.13 -2.44 -0.59
C VAL A 33 -15.40 -3.77 -0.34
N VAL A 34 -14.69 -4.23 -1.36
CA VAL A 34 -13.88 -5.44 -1.25
C VAL A 34 -12.52 -5.02 -0.71
N ALA A 35 -12.11 -5.57 0.43
CA ALA A 35 -10.79 -5.32 1.00
C ALA A 35 -9.69 -5.81 0.05
N ALA A 36 -8.60 -5.06 -0.07
CA ALA A 36 -7.46 -5.46 -0.86
C ALA A 36 -6.86 -6.78 -0.34
N LEU A 37 -6.37 -7.61 -1.27
CA LEU A 37 -5.79 -8.90 -0.94
C LEU A 37 -4.35 -8.74 -0.47
N TRP A 38 -3.98 -9.42 0.60
CA TRP A 38 -2.62 -9.44 1.08
C TRP A 38 -1.76 -10.36 0.20
N PRO A 39 -0.58 -9.90 -0.23
CA PRO A 39 0.34 -10.73 -0.98
C PRO A 39 0.87 -11.89 -0.12
N THR A 40 1.33 -12.95 -0.77
CA THR A 40 1.95 -14.10 -0.08
C THR A 40 3.15 -13.64 0.72
N ARG A 41 3.23 -14.03 1.99
CA ARG A 41 4.33 -13.68 2.90
C ARG A 41 5.70 -14.08 2.33
N GLY A 42 6.69 -13.19 2.50
CA GLY A 42 8.06 -13.40 2.04
C GLY A 42 8.27 -13.20 0.54
N THR A 43 7.26 -12.75 -0.19
CA THR A 43 7.42 -12.30 -1.57
C THR A 43 7.92 -10.87 -1.63
N ARG A 44 8.48 -10.48 -2.79
CA ARG A 44 8.91 -9.10 -3.03
C ARG A 44 7.75 -8.09 -2.97
N ALA A 45 6.55 -8.52 -3.35
CA ALA A 45 5.34 -7.72 -3.21
C ALA A 45 4.98 -7.50 -1.73
N ASP A 46 5.11 -8.53 -0.88
CA ASP A 46 4.91 -8.42 0.58
C ASP A 46 5.92 -7.47 1.21
N GLU A 47 7.20 -7.55 0.83
CA GLU A 47 8.25 -6.64 1.30
C GLU A 47 7.95 -5.19 0.87
N ALA A 48 7.57 -4.96 -0.38
CA ALA A 48 7.21 -3.64 -0.90
C ALA A 48 5.99 -3.05 -0.18
N LEU A 49 4.95 -3.86 0.05
CA LEU A 49 3.75 -3.44 0.76
C LEU A 49 4.06 -3.06 2.21
N ARG A 50 4.84 -3.88 2.93
CA ARG A 50 5.24 -3.59 4.32
C ARG A 50 6.05 -2.30 4.41
N ALA A 51 6.96 -2.07 3.48
CA ALA A 51 7.70 -0.83 3.40
C ALA A 51 6.78 0.37 3.13
N ALA A 52 5.81 0.23 2.21
CA ALA A 52 4.84 1.27 1.88
C ALA A 52 3.86 1.58 3.03
N ILE A 53 3.58 0.61 3.90
CA ILE A 53 2.81 0.83 5.14
C ILE A 53 3.59 1.69 6.13
N ILE A 54 4.91 1.57 6.18
CA ILE A 54 5.77 2.36 7.08
C ILE A 54 5.94 3.78 6.54
N GLY A 55 6.13 3.94 5.23
CA GLY A 55 6.34 5.24 4.60
C GLY A 55 6.44 5.17 3.08
N PRO A 56 6.67 6.30 2.41
CA PRO A 56 6.85 6.35 0.97
C PRO A 56 8.02 5.49 0.51
N VAL A 57 7.87 4.81 -0.63
CA VAL A 57 8.88 3.91 -1.21
C VAL A 57 9.25 4.35 -2.62
N ASN A 58 10.52 4.25 -2.97
CA ASN A 58 11.01 4.58 -4.32
C ASN A 58 12.09 3.60 -4.76
N GLN A 59 12.36 3.53 -6.07
CA GLN A 59 13.32 2.58 -6.63
C GLN A 59 14.76 2.76 -6.12
N ALA A 60 15.15 3.97 -5.71
CA ALA A 60 16.50 4.24 -5.25
C ALA A 60 16.80 3.66 -3.85
N ASP A 61 15.78 3.32 -3.06
CA ASP A 61 15.92 2.72 -1.74
C ASP A 61 16.17 1.20 -1.81
N TYR A 62 16.07 0.62 -3.02
CA TYR A 62 16.27 -0.80 -3.27
C TYR A 62 17.50 -1.03 -4.13
N TRP A 63 18.14 -2.17 -3.96
CA TRP A 63 19.32 -2.54 -4.74
C TRP A 63 18.98 -2.86 -6.21
N ILE A 64 19.99 -2.82 -7.05
CA ILE A 64 19.87 -3.10 -8.50
C ILE A 64 19.28 -4.50 -8.71
N GLY A 65 18.18 -4.57 -9.48
CA GLY A 65 17.46 -5.82 -9.74
C GLY A 65 16.07 -5.88 -9.12
N TRP A 66 15.75 -5.04 -8.16
CA TRP A 66 14.40 -4.81 -7.74
C TRP A 66 13.63 -4.01 -8.80
N ARG A 67 12.45 -4.48 -9.13
CA ARG A 67 11.52 -3.79 -10.04
C ARG A 67 10.34 -3.29 -9.24
N LEU A 68 10.57 -2.29 -8.38
CA LEU A 68 9.55 -1.78 -7.46
C LEU A 68 8.23 -1.46 -8.17
N ALA A 69 8.28 -0.78 -9.31
CA ALA A 69 7.09 -0.44 -10.10
C ALA A 69 6.25 -1.68 -10.50
N ALA A 70 6.90 -2.80 -10.81
CA ALA A 70 6.18 -4.03 -11.16
C ALA A 70 5.50 -4.65 -9.93
N TYR A 71 6.11 -4.56 -8.76
CA TYR A 71 5.50 -5.05 -7.51
C TYR A 71 4.35 -4.14 -7.06
N VAL A 72 4.50 -2.83 -7.19
CA VAL A 72 3.41 -1.86 -6.94
C VAL A 72 2.25 -2.15 -7.89
N GLN A 73 2.51 -2.35 -9.18
CA GLN A 73 1.47 -2.71 -10.14
C GLN A 73 0.76 -4.03 -9.78
N SER A 74 1.50 -5.04 -9.31
CA SER A 74 0.89 -6.29 -8.81
C SER A 74 -0.02 -6.04 -7.63
N LEU A 75 0.40 -5.21 -6.68
CA LEU A 75 -0.40 -4.83 -5.52
C LEU A 75 -1.65 -4.03 -5.92
N GLU A 76 -1.57 -3.18 -6.94
CA GLU A 76 -2.74 -2.48 -7.49
C GLU A 76 -3.77 -3.45 -8.09
N TYR A 77 -3.34 -4.54 -8.72
CA TYR A 77 -4.23 -5.61 -9.17
C TYR A 77 -4.89 -6.35 -8.00
N ASP A 78 -4.20 -6.45 -6.87
CA ASP A 78 -4.74 -7.03 -5.63
C ASP A 78 -5.67 -6.07 -4.86
N GLY A 79 -5.90 -4.85 -5.39
CA GLY A 79 -6.83 -3.86 -4.84
C GLY A 79 -6.20 -2.80 -3.93
N TRP A 80 -4.86 -2.78 -3.79
CA TRP A 80 -4.15 -1.73 -3.07
C TRP A 80 -4.08 -0.46 -3.89
N CYS A 81 -4.28 0.70 -3.27
CA CYS A 81 -4.21 1.99 -3.95
C CYS A 81 -2.92 2.74 -3.61
N PHE A 82 -2.20 3.21 -4.64
CA PHE A 82 -0.95 3.96 -4.48
C PHE A 82 -1.02 5.31 -5.17
N ILE A 83 -0.46 6.32 -4.52
CA ILE A 83 -0.24 7.65 -5.08
C ILE A 83 1.20 7.70 -5.58
N ALA A 84 1.38 7.86 -6.89
CA ALA A 84 2.69 7.99 -7.52
C ALA A 84 3.06 9.47 -7.67
N ARG A 85 4.27 9.85 -7.27
CA ARG A 85 4.82 11.20 -7.42
C ARG A 85 6.25 11.10 -7.93
N ASP A 86 6.60 11.92 -8.91
CA ASP A 86 7.98 12.03 -9.37
C ASP A 86 8.77 12.97 -8.46
N ILE A 87 9.92 12.49 -7.99
CA ILE A 87 10.82 13.21 -7.09
C ILE A 87 12.26 13.19 -7.64
N ILE A 88 13.04 14.22 -7.30
CA ILE A 88 14.48 14.23 -7.54
C ILE A 88 15.18 13.93 -6.22
N LYS A 89 15.81 12.75 -6.13
CA LYS A 89 16.55 12.36 -4.93
C LYS A 89 18.01 12.79 -5.04
N PRO A 90 18.64 13.25 -3.95
CA PRO A 90 20.09 13.57 -3.95
C PRO A 90 20.91 12.37 -4.47
N GLY A 91 21.79 12.64 -5.45
CA GLY A 91 22.58 11.59 -6.11
C GLY A 91 21.93 10.95 -7.34
N CYS A 92 20.67 11.17 -7.61
CA CYS A 92 20.00 10.74 -8.84
C CYS A 92 20.04 11.85 -9.89
N ARG A 93 20.47 11.51 -11.12
CA ARG A 93 20.47 12.46 -12.26
C ARG A 93 19.11 12.63 -12.92
N ARG A 94 18.18 11.75 -12.65
CA ARG A 94 16.83 11.70 -13.24
C ARG A 94 15.79 11.65 -12.13
N GLU A 95 14.62 12.13 -12.45
CA GLU A 95 13.43 11.95 -11.62
C GLU A 95 13.16 10.46 -11.44
N ILE A 96 12.77 10.11 -10.25
CA ILE A 96 12.35 8.76 -9.86
C ILE A 96 10.95 8.82 -9.28
N THR A 97 10.15 7.81 -9.52
CA THR A 97 8.81 7.75 -8.98
C THR A 97 8.84 7.25 -7.54
N GLU A 98 8.23 8.01 -6.65
CA GLU A 98 7.94 7.65 -5.26
C GLU A 98 6.48 7.21 -5.17
N TYR A 99 6.25 6.10 -4.48
CA TYR A 99 4.92 5.52 -4.25
C TYR A 99 4.54 5.67 -2.79
N THR A 100 3.38 6.25 -2.54
CA THR A 100 2.80 6.38 -1.19
C THR A 100 1.50 5.60 -1.15
N LEU A 101 1.30 4.78 -0.13
CA LEU A 101 0.06 4.02 0.05
C LEU A 101 -1.09 4.98 0.38
N ASP A 102 -2.16 4.94 -0.42
CA ASP A 102 -3.36 5.72 -0.16
C ASP A 102 -4.23 5.02 0.88
N ARG A 103 -4.15 5.51 2.12
CA ARG A 103 -4.92 4.99 3.25
C ARG A 103 -6.36 5.50 3.29
N THR A 104 -6.70 6.48 2.45
CA THR A 104 -8.07 7.03 2.36
C THR A 104 -8.93 6.23 1.41
N ASP A 105 -8.31 5.43 0.55
CA ASP A 105 -9.02 4.49 -0.30
C ASP A 105 -9.73 3.42 0.53
N PRO A 106 -11.03 3.15 0.28
CA PRO A 106 -11.83 2.25 1.10
C PRO A 106 -11.34 0.79 1.08
N SER A 107 -10.83 0.29 -0.04
CA SER A 107 -10.31 -1.09 -0.14
C SER A 107 -9.02 -1.26 0.66
N THR A 108 -8.11 -0.30 0.55
CA THR A 108 -6.87 -0.22 1.32
C THR A 108 -7.15 -0.11 2.82
N ALA A 109 -8.06 0.79 3.22
CA ALA A 109 -8.43 0.99 4.61
C ALA A 109 -9.06 -0.28 5.22
N ALA A 110 -9.96 -0.96 4.49
CA ALA A 110 -10.58 -2.20 4.93
C ALA A 110 -9.56 -3.33 5.13
N ALA A 111 -8.58 -3.45 4.20
CA ALA A 111 -7.51 -4.45 4.31
C ALA A 111 -6.61 -4.20 5.51
N LEU A 112 -6.22 -2.94 5.77
CA LEU A 112 -5.41 -2.57 6.92
C LEU A 112 -6.16 -2.84 8.24
N ALA A 113 -7.45 -2.50 8.32
CA ALA A 113 -8.26 -2.73 9.51
C ALA A 113 -8.42 -4.23 9.82
N SER A 114 -8.64 -5.06 8.80
CA SER A 114 -8.77 -6.51 8.96
C SER A 114 -7.47 -7.16 9.47
N HIS A 115 -6.33 -6.66 8.99
CA HIS A 115 -5.02 -7.15 9.43
C HIS A 115 -4.69 -6.75 10.87
N GLN A 116 -5.08 -5.55 11.30
CA GLN A 116 -4.91 -5.09 12.69
C GLN A 116 -5.78 -5.89 13.66
N SER A 117 -7.02 -6.22 13.28
CA SER A 117 -7.92 -7.01 14.14
C SER A 117 -7.46 -8.47 14.29
N GLY A 118 -6.74 -9.03 13.30
CA GLY A 118 -6.17 -10.38 13.39
C GLY A 118 -4.94 -10.50 14.26
N SER A 119 -4.28 -9.39 14.58
CA SER A 119 -3.14 -9.31 15.49
C SER A 119 -3.55 -8.85 16.89
N ILE A 120 -4.73 -9.30 17.40
CA ILE A 120 -5.07 -9.11 18.82
C ILE A 120 -3.97 -9.79 19.61
N ASP A 121 -3.14 -8.93 20.16
CA ASP A 121 -1.89 -9.21 20.84
C ASP A 121 -2.03 -10.32 21.87
N LEU A 122 -1.52 -11.49 21.53
CA LEU A 122 -1.15 -12.49 22.52
C LEU A 122 -0.30 -11.89 23.64
N SER A 123 0.42 -10.78 23.37
CA SER A 123 1.19 -10.03 24.37
C SER A 123 0.29 -9.32 25.37
N LEU A 124 -0.85 -8.78 24.95
CA LEU A 124 -1.81 -8.12 25.83
C LEU A 124 -2.52 -9.14 26.72
N ILE A 125 -2.87 -10.31 26.17
CA ILE A 125 -3.42 -11.42 26.93
C ILE A 125 -2.39 -11.96 27.93
N ALA A 126 -1.13 -12.10 27.53
CA ALA A 126 -0.04 -12.54 28.42
C ALA A 126 0.21 -11.53 29.55
N LEU A 127 0.15 -10.21 29.27
CA LEU A 127 0.33 -9.17 30.26
C LEU A 127 -0.82 -9.16 31.29
N VAL A 128 -2.06 -9.30 30.83
CA VAL A 128 -3.24 -9.41 31.72
C VAL A 128 -3.18 -10.67 32.55
N ALA A 129 -2.78 -11.81 31.98
CA ALA A 129 -2.63 -13.07 32.71
C ALA A 129 -1.53 -12.95 33.78
N MET A 130 -0.41 -12.29 33.47
CA MET A 130 0.70 -12.13 34.41
C MET A 130 0.35 -11.18 35.57
N THR A 131 -0.42 -10.10 35.30
CA THR A 131 -0.91 -9.20 36.34
C THR A 131 -1.92 -9.86 37.26
N CYS A 132 -2.84 -10.68 36.73
CA CYS A 132 -3.76 -11.47 37.56
C CYS A 132 -3.02 -12.47 38.44
N LEU A 133 -1.98 -13.15 37.93
CA LEU A 133 -1.17 -14.11 38.70
C LEU A 133 -0.44 -13.40 39.87
N CYS A 134 0.13 -12.23 39.64
CA CYS A 134 0.78 -11.43 40.67
C CYS A 134 -0.18 -10.99 41.77
N ILE A 135 -1.41 -10.62 41.45
CA ILE A 135 -2.42 -10.21 42.41
C ILE A 135 -2.83 -11.40 43.28
N VAL A 136 -3.02 -12.59 42.68
CA VAL A 136 -3.40 -13.79 43.42
C VAL A 136 -2.28 -14.23 44.40
N THR A 137 -1.01 -14.12 44.01
CA THR A 137 0.12 -14.47 44.88
C THR A 137 0.29 -13.52 46.04
N LEU A 138 -0.04 -12.22 45.87
CA LEU A 138 -0.01 -11.23 46.97
C LEU A 138 -1.14 -11.43 47.98
N PHE A 139 -2.27 -12.02 47.59
CA PHE A 139 -3.41 -12.27 48.48
C PHE A 139 -3.37 -13.60 49.21
N VAL A 140 -2.53 -14.57 48.77
CA VAL A 140 -2.50 -15.94 49.27
C VAL A 140 -1.34 -16.20 50.27
N VAL A 141 -0.46 -15.23 50.54
CA VAL A 141 0.57 -15.34 51.59
C VAL A 141 -0.01 -14.86 52.93
N PRO A 142 -0.53 -15.75 53.80
CA PRO A 142 -0.82 -15.39 55.18
C PRO A 142 0.47 -15.27 55.95
N ALA A 143 0.53 -14.23 56.81
CA ALA A 143 1.59 -14.00 57.79
C ALA A 143 1.70 -15.12 58.80
#